data_fad81e0e79c0fa70592d87460f6e37bd
#
_entry.id   fad81e0e79c0fa70592d87460f6e37bd
#
_cell.length_a   1.000
_cell.length_b   1.000
_cell.length_c   1.000
_cell.angle_alpha   90.00
_cell.angle_beta   90.00
_cell.angle_gamma   90.00
#
_symmetry.space_group_name_H-M   'P 1'
#
loop_
_entity.id
_entity.type
_entity.pdbx_description
1 polymer ?
#
loop_
_entity_poly.entity_id
_entity_poly.type
_entity_poly.pdbx_seq_one_letter_code
_entity_poly.pdbx_strand_id
1 'polypeptide(L)'
;SSSNNKLSAGHDQAVAMDNMYRFTRHIYDLTRHYYLLGRDQLLEEVVTGPDTATLEVGCGTARNLIKLGKRTTAGALYGLDASHEMLETASQSISSAGLPQGNNPPIMLRQGLAEELDGVKMFGRDEPFDTIFFSYCLSMVPTWPGALEAAFANLKTGGELLIVDFRDQADLPSFFAKGLKKWLACFHVHYRPELHNAISAMSEQKGCTVVFKSIHRR
;
A
#
# COMPACT_ATOMS: atom_id res chain seq x y z
N SER A 1 -30.16 12.66 4.05
CA SER A 1 -29.13 13.71 3.74
C SER A 1 -27.70 13.29 4.16
N SER A 2 -27.55 12.23 4.97
CA SER A 2 -26.23 11.77 5.46
C SER A 2 -25.46 10.92 4.43
N SER A 3 -26.15 10.22 3.54
CA SER A 3 -25.55 9.32 2.54
C SER A 3 -24.88 10.08 1.37
N ASN A 4 -25.46 11.21 0.96
CA ASN A 4 -24.92 12.02 -0.13
C ASN A 4 -23.61 12.73 0.27
N ASN A 5 -23.41 13.02 1.54
CA ASN A 5 -22.20 13.70 2.03
C ASN A 5 -20.99 12.75 2.12
N LYS A 6 -21.21 11.45 2.32
CA LYS A 6 -20.13 10.43 2.29
C LYS A 6 -19.66 10.11 0.87
N LEU A 7 -20.59 10.05 -0.08
CA LEU A 7 -20.28 9.83 -1.51
C LEU A 7 -19.50 11.00 -2.12
N SER A 8 -19.83 12.25 -1.76
CA SER A 8 -19.10 13.41 -2.22
C SER A 8 -17.68 13.48 -1.62
N ALA A 9 -17.52 13.17 -0.33
CA ALA A 9 -16.21 13.18 0.33
C ALA A 9 -15.24 12.13 -0.25
N GLY A 10 -15.72 10.93 -0.57
CA GLY A 10 -14.93 9.88 -1.23
C GLY A 10 -14.55 10.25 -2.66
N HIS A 11 -15.46 10.85 -3.41
CA HIS A 11 -15.20 11.33 -4.76
C HIS A 11 -14.21 12.50 -4.76
N ASP A 12 -14.36 13.45 -3.86
CA ASP A 12 -13.45 14.59 -3.70
C ASP A 12 -12.04 14.14 -3.30
N GLN A 13 -11.93 13.10 -2.49
CA GLN A 13 -10.65 12.50 -2.08
C GLN A 13 -9.96 11.79 -3.26
N ALA A 14 -10.69 11.02 -4.06
CA ALA A 14 -10.16 10.37 -5.24
C ALA A 14 -9.70 11.40 -6.29
N VAL A 15 -10.47 12.45 -6.53
CA VAL A 15 -10.12 13.55 -7.44
C VAL A 15 -8.90 14.34 -6.93
N ALA A 16 -8.82 14.58 -5.60
CA ALA A 16 -7.66 15.23 -5.01
C ALA A 16 -6.40 14.38 -5.15
N MET A 17 -6.50 13.06 -4.99
CA MET A 17 -5.40 12.12 -5.21
C MET A 17 -4.95 12.11 -6.68
N ASP A 18 -5.86 12.04 -7.63
CA ASP A 18 -5.57 12.08 -9.07
C ASP A 18 -4.86 13.39 -9.46
N ASN A 19 -5.34 14.53 -9.00
CA ASN A 19 -4.71 15.82 -9.25
C ASN A 19 -3.30 15.93 -8.63
N MET A 20 -3.09 15.41 -7.45
CA MET A 20 -1.80 15.35 -6.79
C MET A 20 -0.81 14.49 -7.59
N TYR A 21 -1.22 13.30 -8.02
CA TYR A 21 -0.37 12.39 -8.80
C TYR A 21 -0.06 12.93 -10.20
N ARG A 22 -0.98 13.63 -10.82
CA ARG A 22 -0.79 14.23 -12.15
C ARG A 22 0.33 15.26 -12.18
N PHE A 23 0.43 16.11 -11.15
CA PHE A 23 1.45 17.15 -11.05
C PHE A 23 2.82 16.62 -10.57
N THR A 24 2.83 15.57 -9.76
CA THR A 24 4.04 15.06 -9.10
C THR A 24 4.66 13.84 -9.79
N ARG A 25 3.98 13.25 -10.77
CA ARG A 25 4.35 11.99 -11.43
C ARG A 25 5.81 11.92 -11.88
N HIS A 26 6.34 12.94 -12.53
CA HIS A 26 7.71 12.93 -13.06
C HIS A 26 8.78 13.14 -11.97
N ILE A 27 8.48 13.96 -10.96
CA ILE A 27 9.41 14.22 -9.86
C ILE A 27 9.36 13.07 -8.86
N TYR A 28 8.18 12.52 -8.65
CA TYR A 28 7.95 11.40 -7.75
C TYR A 28 8.69 10.13 -8.21
N ASP A 29 8.67 9.81 -9.48
CA ASP A 29 9.37 8.62 -10.02
C ASP A 29 10.89 8.74 -9.91
N LEU A 30 11.45 9.93 -10.11
CA LEU A 30 12.89 10.15 -10.02
C LEU A 30 13.42 10.11 -8.57
N THR A 31 12.67 10.68 -7.62
CA THR A 31 13.05 10.74 -6.21
C THR A 31 12.69 9.48 -5.44
N ARG A 32 11.69 8.77 -5.88
CA ARG A 32 11.16 7.53 -5.28
C ARG A 32 12.23 6.45 -5.09
N HIS A 33 13.18 6.35 -6.00
CA HIS A 33 14.27 5.36 -5.93
C HIS A 33 15.22 5.58 -4.75
N TYR A 34 15.41 6.83 -4.32
CA TYR A 34 16.39 7.18 -3.28
C TYR A 34 15.81 7.16 -1.85
N TYR A 35 14.48 7.27 -1.68
CA TYR A 35 13.87 7.49 -0.36
C TYR A 35 13.09 6.28 0.18
N LEU A 36 12.82 5.26 -0.65
CA LEU A 36 11.99 4.12 -0.27
C LEU A 36 12.83 2.87 0.02
N LEU A 37 13.75 2.99 0.97
CA LEU A 37 14.78 1.97 1.28
C LEU A 37 14.20 0.63 1.74
N GLY A 38 13.08 0.63 2.45
CA GLY A 38 12.49 -0.59 3.02
C GLY A 38 11.64 -1.42 2.06
N ARG A 39 11.39 -0.92 0.86
CA ARG A 39 10.48 -1.56 -0.08
C ARG A 39 10.94 -2.95 -0.51
N ASP A 40 12.20 -3.06 -0.88
CA ASP A 40 12.74 -4.32 -1.36
C ASP A 40 12.88 -5.34 -0.22
N GLN A 41 13.23 -4.87 1.00
CA GLN A 41 13.23 -5.73 2.20
C GLN A 41 11.83 -6.23 2.55
N LEU A 42 10.80 -5.37 2.48
CA LEU A 42 9.41 -5.82 2.68
C LEU A 42 9.05 -6.92 1.68
N LEU A 43 9.43 -6.76 0.42
CA LEU A 43 9.14 -7.78 -0.59
C LEU A 43 9.87 -9.11 -0.35
N GLU A 44 11.03 -9.10 0.30
CA GLU A 44 11.73 -10.34 0.70
C GLU A 44 10.97 -11.09 1.80
N GLU A 45 10.23 -10.38 2.64
CA GLU A 45 9.39 -10.97 3.69
C GLU A 45 8.05 -11.51 3.15
N VAL A 46 7.59 -11.03 1.99
CA VAL A 46 6.35 -11.52 1.39
C VAL A 46 6.51 -12.98 0.97
N VAL A 47 5.78 -13.85 1.66
CA VAL A 47 5.71 -15.27 1.31
C VAL A 47 4.82 -15.44 0.08
N THR A 48 5.38 -16.01 -0.98
CA THR A 48 4.65 -16.32 -2.21
C THR A 48 4.72 -17.82 -2.51
N GLY A 49 3.62 -18.38 -2.96
CA GLY A 49 3.52 -19.76 -3.37
C GLY A 49 2.36 -19.93 -4.35
N PRO A 50 2.25 -21.07 -5.07
CA PRO A 50 1.23 -21.24 -6.11
C PRO A 50 -0.20 -21.06 -5.61
N ASP A 51 -0.46 -21.38 -4.35
CA ASP A 51 -1.79 -21.32 -3.73
C ASP A 51 -1.96 -20.08 -2.83
N THR A 52 -1.00 -19.15 -2.80
CA THR A 52 -1.09 -17.94 -1.96
C THR A 52 -1.78 -16.80 -2.69
N ALA A 53 -2.49 -15.98 -1.92
CA ALA A 53 -3.11 -14.74 -2.36
C ALA A 53 -2.49 -13.57 -1.61
N THR A 54 -1.86 -12.67 -2.35
CA THR A 54 -1.16 -11.50 -1.80
C THR A 54 -1.78 -10.21 -2.32
N LEU A 55 -2.14 -9.30 -1.41
CA LEU A 55 -2.72 -7.98 -1.74
C LEU A 55 -1.77 -6.86 -1.37
N GLU A 56 -1.50 -5.96 -2.31
CA GLU A 56 -0.92 -4.64 -2.05
C GLU A 56 -2.02 -3.59 -1.97
N VAL A 57 -2.12 -2.90 -0.84
CA VAL A 57 -3.00 -1.73 -0.66
C VAL A 57 -2.21 -0.45 -0.90
N GLY A 58 -2.71 0.40 -1.81
CA GLY A 58 -1.97 1.54 -2.35
C GLY A 58 -0.89 1.10 -3.35
N CYS A 59 -1.27 0.25 -4.30
CA CYS A 59 -0.31 -0.40 -5.21
C CYS A 59 0.33 0.56 -6.23
N GLY A 60 -0.23 1.76 -6.40
CA GLY A 60 0.28 2.76 -7.34
C GLY A 60 0.46 2.20 -8.74
N THR A 61 1.67 2.28 -9.27
CA THR A 61 2.03 1.78 -10.61
C THR A 61 2.38 0.29 -10.66
N ALA A 62 2.02 -0.48 -9.62
CA ALA A 62 2.23 -1.92 -9.49
C ALA A 62 3.69 -2.40 -9.50
N ARG A 63 4.67 -1.53 -9.19
CA ARG A 63 6.10 -1.91 -9.19
C ARG A 63 6.39 -3.14 -8.31
N ASN A 64 5.80 -3.18 -7.12
CA ASN A 64 6.01 -4.27 -6.17
C ASN A 64 5.34 -5.55 -6.66
N LEU A 65 4.11 -5.45 -7.14
CA LEU A 65 3.38 -6.59 -7.72
C LEU A 65 4.11 -7.17 -8.93
N ILE A 66 4.70 -6.32 -9.79
CA ILE A 66 5.54 -6.78 -10.92
C ILE A 66 6.77 -7.52 -10.41
N LYS A 67 7.45 -7.03 -9.37
CA LYS A 67 8.60 -7.74 -8.78
C LYS A 67 8.20 -9.09 -8.20
N LEU A 68 7.07 -9.15 -7.50
CA LEU A 68 6.52 -10.41 -6.97
C LEU A 68 6.11 -11.36 -8.10
N GLY A 69 5.41 -10.86 -9.12
CA GLY A 69 4.95 -11.66 -10.26
C GLY A 69 6.07 -12.28 -11.11
N LYS A 70 7.28 -11.72 -11.02
CA LYS A 70 8.47 -12.31 -11.66
C LYS A 70 9.10 -13.46 -10.86
N ARG A 71 8.62 -13.75 -9.65
CA ARG A 71 9.07 -14.92 -8.88
C ARG A 71 8.40 -16.17 -9.44
N THR A 72 9.14 -17.24 -9.58
CA THR A 72 8.64 -18.50 -10.14
C THR A 72 7.56 -19.17 -9.31
N THR A 73 7.45 -18.78 -8.03
CA THR A 73 6.50 -19.32 -7.07
C THR A 73 5.38 -18.32 -6.72
N ALA A 74 5.23 -17.26 -7.50
CA ALA A 74 4.18 -16.29 -7.23
C ALA A 74 2.79 -16.91 -7.43
N GLY A 75 1.95 -16.79 -6.40
CA GLY A 75 0.53 -17.09 -6.47
C GLY A 75 -0.29 -15.94 -7.05
N ALA A 76 -1.54 -15.84 -6.66
CA ALA A 76 -2.43 -14.76 -7.09
C ALA A 76 -2.03 -13.43 -6.43
N LEU A 77 -1.85 -12.39 -7.24
CA LEU A 77 -1.45 -11.06 -6.80
C LEU A 77 -2.59 -10.05 -7.04
N TYR A 78 -2.84 -9.21 -6.06
CA TYR A 78 -3.92 -8.24 -6.07
C TYR A 78 -3.39 -6.86 -5.74
N GLY A 79 -3.92 -5.84 -6.42
CA GLY A 79 -3.60 -4.44 -6.17
C GLY A 79 -4.86 -3.61 -5.99
N LEU A 80 -4.90 -2.83 -4.92
CA LEU A 80 -5.93 -1.84 -4.65
C LEU A 80 -5.29 -0.45 -4.66
N ASP A 81 -5.86 0.49 -5.37
CA ASP A 81 -5.46 1.90 -5.33
C ASP A 81 -6.67 2.80 -5.51
N ALA A 82 -6.64 3.97 -4.87
CA ALA A 82 -7.72 4.96 -5.00
C ALA A 82 -7.67 5.70 -6.34
N SER A 83 -6.48 5.83 -6.94
CA SER A 83 -6.24 6.59 -8.15
C SER A 83 -6.45 5.75 -9.41
N HIS A 84 -7.40 6.16 -10.24
CA HIS A 84 -7.62 5.57 -11.57
C HIS A 84 -6.40 5.73 -12.48
N GLU A 85 -5.75 6.89 -12.48
CA GLU A 85 -4.56 7.16 -13.31
C GLU A 85 -3.38 6.26 -12.93
N MET A 86 -3.20 5.98 -11.63
CA MET A 86 -2.19 5.04 -11.16
C MET A 86 -2.46 3.62 -11.66
N LEU A 87 -3.71 3.19 -11.62
CA LEU A 87 -4.11 1.85 -12.08
C LEU A 87 -3.99 1.69 -13.60
N GLU A 88 -4.27 2.74 -14.38
CA GLU A 88 -3.99 2.71 -15.83
C GLU A 88 -2.50 2.54 -16.10
N THR A 89 -1.65 3.30 -15.39
CA THR A 89 -0.19 3.16 -15.49
C THR A 89 0.28 1.79 -15.02
N ALA A 90 -0.31 1.26 -13.93
CA ALA A 90 -0.03 -0.08 -13.41
C ALA A 90 -0.34 -1.16 -14.46
N SER A 91 -1.50 -1.07 -15.10
CA SER A 91 -1.93 -1.99 -16.17
C SER A 91 -0.95 -2.02 -17.33
N GLN A 92 -0.52 -0.83 -17.80
CA GLN A 92 0.49 -0.69 -18.85
C GLN A 92 1.85 -1.27 -18.43
N SER A 93 2.25 -1.02 -17.16
CA SER A 93 3.52 -1.51 -16.62
C SER A 93 3.55 -3.04 -16.50
N ILE A 94 2.44 -3.66 -16.06
CA ILE A 94 2.29 -5.11 -15.96
C ILE A 94 2.38 -5.74 -17.36
N SER A 95 1.65 -5.18 -18.33
CA SER A 95 1.69 -5.64 -19.73
C SER A 95 3.10 -5.53 -20.32
N SER A 96 3.77 -4.39 -20.10
CA SER A 96 5.15 -4.17 -20.56
C SER A 96 6.16 -5.10 -19.91
N ALA A 97 5.88 -5.57 -18.69
CA ALA A 97 6.69 -6.55 -17.99
C ALA A 97 6.47 -7.99 -18.50
N GLY A 98 5.54 -8.20 -19.43
CA GLY A 98 5.17 -9.52 -19.95
C GLY A 98 4.42 -10.39 -18.95
N LEU A 99 3.80 -9.78 -17.94
CA LEU A 99 3.03 -10.50 -16.92
C LEU A 99 1.55 -10.51 -17.30
N PRO A 100 0.87 -11.64 -17.08
CA PRO A 100 -0.56 -11.72 -17.36
C PRO A 100 -1.38 -10.87 -16.39
N GLN A 101 -2.46 -10.30 -16.91
CA GLN A 101 -3.47 -9.59 -16.13
C GLN A 101 -4.77 -10.39 -16.11
N GLY A 102 -5.54 -10.25 -15.03
CA GLY A 102 -6.81 -10.93 -14.87
C GLY A 102 -6.73 -12.21 -14.05
N ASN A 103 -7.48 -13.24 -14.43
CA ASN A 103 -7.76 -14.37 -13.54
C ASN A 103 -6.78 -15.57 -13.66
N ASN A 104 -5.68 -15.48 -14.45
CA ASN A 104 -4.80 -16.67 -14.59
C ASN A 104 -3.42 -16.37 -15.20
N PRO A 105 -2.32 -16.39 -14.48
CA PRO A 105 -2.11 -16.10 -13.07
C PRO A 105 -2.31 -14.62 -12.84
N PRO A 106 -2.82 -14.24 -11.72
CA PRO A 106 -3.39 -12.94 -11.70
C PRO A 106 -2.48 -11.90 -11.09
N ILE A 107 -2.27 -10.82 -11.83
CA ILE A 107 -2.23 -9.52 -11.17
C ILE A 107 -3.57 -8.88 -11.44
N MET A 108 -4.42 -8.84 -10.45
CA MET A 108 -5.75 -8.25 -10.54
C MET A 108 -5.76 -6.89 -9.85
N LEU A 109 -6.07 -5.84 -10.58
CA LEU A 109 -6.15 -4.47 -10.07
C LEU A 109 -7.59 -4.05 -9.85
N ARG A 110 -7.85 -3.30 -8.76
CA ARG A 110 -9.15 -2.68 -8.46
C ARG A 110 -8.97 -1.27 -7.94
N GLN A 111 -9.88 -0.39 -8.36
CA GLN A 111 -9.97 0.93 -7.78
C GLN A 111 -10.85 0.89 -6.53
N GLY A 112 -10.39 1.55 -5.46
CA GLY A 112 -11.14 1.67 -4.22
C GLY A 112 -10.33 2.31 -3.10
N LEU A 113 -11.01 2.75 -2.06
CA LEU A 113 -10.39 3.27 -0.86
C LEU A 113 -9.90 2.13 0.04
N ALA A 114 -8.78 2.35 0.73
CA ALA A 114 -8.16 1.33 1.57
C ALA A 114 -9.08 0.90 2.73
N GLU A 115 -9.84 1.83 3.30
CA GLU A 115 -10.80 1.57 4.37
C GLU A 115 -12.08 0.84 3.91
N GLU A 116 -12.31 0.77 2.60
CA GLU A 116 -13.45 0.08 2.00
C GLU A 116 -13.07 -1.32 1.48
N LEU A 117 -11.85 -1.78 1.76
CA LEU A 117 -11.37 -3.08 1.30
C LEU A 117 -12.34 -4.20 1.68
N ASP A 118 -12.83 -4.89 0.67
CA ASP A 118 -13.68 -6.08 0.78
C ASP A 118 -13.25 -7.05 -0.34
N GLY A 119 -12.55 -8.09 0.05
CA GLY A 119 -11.97 -9.06 -0.90
C GLY A 119 -13.04 -9.77 -1.74
N VAL A 120 -14.21 -10.03 -1.16
CA VAL A 120 -15.34 -10.65 -1.85
C VAL A 120 -15.89 -9.71 -2.91
N LYS A 121 -16.26 -8.49 -2.52
CA LYS A 121 -16.91 -7.54 -3.44
C LYS A 121 -15.97 -7.01 -4.50
N MET A 122 -14.72 -6.71 -4.12
CA MET A 122 -13.77 -6.06 -5.02
C MET A 122 -13.09 -7.05 -5.95
N PHE A 123 -12.75 -8.23 -5.45
CA PHE A 123 -11.92 -9.19 -6.18
C PHE A 123 -12.64 -10.52 -6.47
N GLY A 124 -13.87 -10.69 -6.00
CA GLY A 124 -14.62 -11.95 -6.17
C GLY A 124 -14.00 -13.13 -5.43
N ARG A 125 -13.34 -12.85 -4.29
CA ARG A 125 -12.64 -13.88 -3.52
C ARG A 125 -13.55 -14.47 -2.45
N ASP A 126 -13.63 -15.79 -2.40
CA ASP A 126 -14.34 -16.50 -1.32
C ASP A 126 -13.47 -16.67 -0.06
N GLU A 127 -12.14 -16.58 -0.22
CA GLU A 127 -11.16 -16.75 0.86
C GLU A 127 -10.41 -15.45 1.16
N PRO A 128 -10.08 -15.15 2.42
CA PRO A 128 -9.23 -14.02 2.79
C PRO A 128 -7.81 -14.13 2.20
N PHE A 129 -7.04 -13.07 2.27
CA PHE A 129 -5.68 -13.03 1.76
C PHE A 129 -4.70 -13.68 2.73
N ASP A 130 -3.70 -14.38 2.21
CA ASP A 130 -2.59 -14.93 3.00
C ASP A 130 -1.63 -13.82 3.45
N THR A 131 -1.39 -12.84 2.59
CA THR A 131 -0.57 -11.66 2.88
C THR A 131 -1.26 -10.40 2.39
N ILE A 132 -1.32 -9.39 3.25
CA ILE A 132 -1.70 -8.01 2.87
C ILE A 132 -0.52 -7.11 3.21
N PHE A 133 -0.16 -6.19 2.31
CA PHE A 133 0.91 -5.27 2.62
C PHE A 133 0.63 -3.83 2.17
N PHE A 134 1.21 -2.90 2.93
CA PHE A 134 1.24 -1.46 2.65
C PHE A 134 2.68 -1.03 2.45
N SER A 135 2.96 -0.36 1.34
CA SER A 135 4.30 0.11 1.02
C SER A 135 4.31 1.62 0.80
N TYR A 136 4.65 2.36 1.86
CA TYR A 136 4.66 3.83 1.88
C TYR A 136 3.31 4.45 1.46
N CYS A 137 2.23 3.89 1.99
CA CYS A 137 0.86 4.25 1.67
C CYS A 137 0.11 4.82 2.87
N LEU A 138 0.21 4.20 4.05
CA LEU A 138 -0.60 4.56 5.22
C LEU A 138 -0.40 6.01 5.67
N SER A 139 0.82 6.55 5.55
CA SER A 139 1.11 7.96 5.87
C SER A 139 0.32 8.94 5.00
N MET A 140 -0.14 8.53 3.83
CA MET A 140 -0.92 9.33 2.90
C MET A 140 -2.44 9.11 3.02
N VAL A 141 -2.88 8.03 3.69
CA VAL A 141 -4.30 7.72 3.88
C VAL A 141 -4.84 8.46 5.10
N PRO A 142 -5.77 9.43 4.95
CA PRO A 142 -6.34 10.14 6.10
C PRO A 142 -7.08 9.21 7.07
N THR A 143 -7.75 8.20 6.53
CA THR A 143 -8.57 7.20 7.23
C THR A 143 -7.78 5.92 7.53
N TRP A 144 -6.46 6.03 7.73
CA TRP A 144 -5.55 4.89 7.94
C TRP A 144 -5.99 3.91 9.05
N PRO A 145 -6.67 4.31 10.16
CA PRO A 145 -7.16 3.34 11.13
C PRO A 145 -8.20 2.40 10.51
N GLY A 146 -9.15 2.95 9.72
CA GLY A 146 -10.12 2.16 8.97
C GLY A 146 -9.48 1.26 7.92
N ALA A 147 -8.41 1.73 7.26
CA ALA A 147 -7.64 0.92 6.31
C ALA A 147 -6.96 -0.28 6.99
N LEU A 148 -6.42 -0.10 8.20
CA LEU A 148 -5.88 -1.21 9.00
C LEU A 148 -6.97 -2.19 9.44
N GLU A 149 -8.10 -1.69 9.93
CA GLU A 149 -9.24 -2.53 10.31
C GLU A 149 -9.73 -3.38 9.13
N ALA A 150 -9.89 -2.76 7.97
CA ALA A 150 -10.28 -3.45 6.75
C ALA A 150 -9.25 -4.50 6.31
N ALA A 151 -7.96 -4.19 6.41
CA ALA A 151 -6.90 -5.16 6.12
C ALA A 151 -6.97 -6.37 7.06
N PHE A 152 -7.09 -6.15 8.37
CA PHE A 152 -7.25 -7.24 9.33
C PHE A 152 -8.51 -8.09 9.09
N ALA A 153 -9.62 -7.46 8.69
CA ALA A 153 -10.87 -8.17 8.38
C ALA A 153 -10.76 -9.07 7.14
N ASN A 154 -9.87 -8.74 6.22
CA ASN A 154 -9.63 -9.48 4.98
C ASN A 154 -8.39 -10.38 5.03
N LEU A 155 -7.72 -10.47 6.19
CA LEU A 155 -6.53 -11.30 6.39
C LEU A 155 -6.94 -12.68 6.92
N LYS A 156 -6.36 -13.72 6.37
CA LYS A 156 -6.55 -15.12 6.78
C LYS A 156 -5.99 -15.33 8.18
N THR A 157 -6.59 -16.22 8.94
CA THR A 157 -6.01 -16.68 10.21
C THR A 157 -4.64 -17.30 9.95
N GLY A 158 -3.61 -16.78 10.65
CA GLY A 158 -2.20 -17.14 10.41
C GLY A 158 -1.57 -16.44 9.21
N GLY A 159 -2.30 -15.52 8.56
CA GLY A 159 -1.77 -14.66 7.49
C GLY A 159 -0.92 -13.51 8.04
N GLU A 160 -0.25 -12.80 7.15
CA GLU A 160 0.71 -11.75 7.49
C GLU A 160 0.27 -10.38 6.97
N LEU A 161 0.26 -9.39 7.87
CA LEU A 161 0.12 -7.97 7.52
C LEU A 161 1.49 -7.31 7.60
N LEU A 162 2.03 -6.88 6.45
CA LEU A 162 3.33 -6.26 6.34
C LEU A 162 3.20 -4.77 6.04
N ILE A 163 3.91 -3.93 6.77
CA ILE A 163 3.83 -2.47 6.62
C ILE A 163 5.24 -1.90 6.59
N VAL A 164 5.56 -1.17 5.52
CA VAL A 164 6.70 -0.27 5.48
C VAL A 164 6.21 1.15 5.22
N ASP A 165 6.58 2.06 6.10
CA ASP A 165 6.19 3.47 5.99
C ASP A 165 7.26 4.38 6.63
N PHE A 166 7.10 5.68 6.44
CA PHE A 166 8.03 6.68 6.97
C PHE A 166 7.96 6.72 8.50
N ARG A 167 9.13 6.56 9.12
CA ARG A 167 9.34 6.82 10.53
C ARG A 167 9.89 8.23 10.76
N ASP A 168 10.03 8.62 12.02
CA ASP A 168 10.75 9.84 12.36
C ASP A 168 12.17 9.79 11.78
N GLN A 169 12.61 10.92 11.26
CA GLN A 169 13.92 11.06 10.63
C GLN A 169 14.95 11.52 11.67
N ALA A 170 14.86 11.00 12.90
CA ALA A 170 15.68 11.38 14.03
C ALA A 170 17.18 11.13 13.77
N ASP A 171 17.50 10.16 12.92
CA ASP A 171 18.88 9.78 12.55
C ASP A 171 19.49 10.66 11.44
N LEU A 172 18.73 11.62 10.90
CA LEU A 172 19.20 12.53 9.87
C LEU A 172 19.70 13.85 10.48
N PRO A 173 20.75 14.47 9.90
CA PRO A 173 21.14 15.82 10.30
C PRO A 173 19.95 16.78 10.29
N SER A 174 19.80 17.60 11.33
CA SER A 174 18.57 18.38 11.57
C SER A 174 18.15 19.28 10.41
N PHE A 175 19.11 19.82 9.65
CA PHE A 175 18.84 20.64 8.47
C PHE A 175 18.28 19.82 7.31
N PHE A 176 18.77 18.59 7.13
CA PHE A 176 18.33 17.68 6.10
C PHE A 176 16.95 17.11 6.45
N ALA A 177 16.74 16.73 7.72
CA ALA A 177 15.44 16.26 8.24
C ALA A 177 14.34 17.32 8.06
N LYS A 178 14.64 18.61 8.35
CA LYS A 178 13.70 19.73 8.14
C LYS A 178 13.37 19.93 6.66
N GLY A 179 14.38 19.89 5.79
CA GLY A 179 14.20 20.00 4.34
C GLY A 179 13.36 18.85 3.78
N LEU A 180 13.67 17.64 4.19
CA LEU A 180 12.94 16.44 3.76
C LEU A 180 11.51 16.41 4.30
N LYS A 181 11.25 16.78 5.55
CA LYS A 181 9.90 16.93 6.12
C LYS A 181 9.08 17.96 5.35
N LYS A 182 9.66 19.14 5.04
CA LYS A 182 8.99 20.18 4.27
C LYS A 182 8.70 19.70 2.84
N TRP A 183 9.64 18.98 2.24
CA TRP A 183 9.48 18.40 0.91
C TRP A 183 8.39 17.31 0.90
N LEU A 184 8.41 16.37 1.84
CA LEU A 184 7.38 15.33 1.98
C LEU A 184 6.00 15.93 2.24
N ALA A 185 5.90 16.99 3.04
CA ALA A 185 4.65 17.71 3.30
C ALA A 185 4.04 18.31 2.02
N CYS A 186 4.85 18.71 1.04
CA CYS A 186 4.37 19.13 -0.28
C CYS A 186 3.65 18.02 -1.04
N PHE A 187 3.91 16.75 -0.68
CA PHE A 187 3.27 15.56 -1.24
C PHE A 187 2.22 14.96 -0.30
N HIS A 188 1.74 15.71 0.69
CA HIS A 188 0.78 15.26 1.70
C HIS A 188 1.22 14.02 2.49
N VAL A 189 2.52 13.75 2.52
CA VAL A 189 3.10 12.69 3.35
C VAL A 189 3.31 13.25 4.75
N HIS A 190 2.57 12.72 5.72
CA HIS A 190 2.65 13.11 7.11
C HIS A 190 3.27 11.99 7.95
N TYR A 191 4.29 12.34 8.73
CA TYR A 191 4.76 11.44 9.76
C TYR A 191 3.66 11.24 10.82
N ARG A 192 3.33 9.99 11.10
CA ARG A 192 2.28 9.59 12.03
C ARG A 192 2.87 8.80 13.20
N PRO A 193 3.29 9.50 14.27
CA PRO A 193 3.84 8.82 15.46
C PRO A 193 2.83 7.88 16.11
N GLU A 194 1.54 8.18 15.97
CA GLU A 194 0.44 7.37 16.49
C GLU A 194 0.29 6.01 15.79
N LEU A 195 0.81 5.85 14.57
CA LEU A 195 0.67 4.63 13.78
C LEU A 195 1.28 3.42 14.49
N HIS A 196 2.46 3.58 15.08
CA HIS A 196 3.14 2.52 15.81
C HIS A 196 2.32 2.00 17.01
N ASN A 197 1.78 2.93 17.81
CA ASN A 197 0.97 2.61 18.98
C ASN A 197 -0.37 1.98 18.57
N ALA A 198 -0.98 2.49 17.50
CA ALA A 198 -2.23 1.97 16.99
C ALA A 198 -2.08 0.54 16.44
N ILE A 199 -1.01 0.25 15.67
CA ILE A 199 -0.73 -1.10 15.20
C ILE A 199 -0.55 -2.05 16.38
N SER A 200 0.21 -1.65 17.41
CA SER A 200 0.40 -2.46 18.62
C SER A 200 -0.92 -2.77 19.32
N ALA A 201 -1.74 -1.75 19.55
CA ALA A 201 -3.03 -1.89 20.22
C ALA A 201 -4.02 -2.76 19.42
N MET A 202 -4.12 -2.55 18.12
CA MET A 202 -5.00 -3.36 17.24
C MET A 202 -4.54 -4.81 17.17
N SER A 203 -3.24 -5.04 17.13
CA SER A 203 -2.67 -6.39 17.09
C SER A 203 -2.93 -7.15 18.39
N GLU A 204 -2.79 -6.49 19.55
CA GLU A 204 -3.11 -7.07 20.84
C GLU A 204 -4.60 -7.46 20.92
N GLN A 205 -5.51 -6.58 20.50
CA GLN A 205 -6.95 -6.86 20.47
C GLN A 205 -7.30 -8.04 19.56
N LYS A 206 -6.53 -8.26 18.50
CA LYS A 206 -6.77 -9.33 17.52
C LYS A 206 -5.92 -10.59 17.80
N GLY A 207 -5.15 -10.61 18.87
CA GLY A 207 -4.28 -11.74 19.24
C GLY A 207 -3.13 -11.97 18.25
N CYS A 208 -2.65 -10.92 17.59
CA CYS A 208 -1.57 -10.97 16.62
C CYS A 208 -0.21 -10.67 17.26
N THR A 209 0.84 -11.28 16.74
CA THR A 209 2.23 -10.92 17.10
C THR A 209 2.71 -9.79 16.21
N VAL A 210 3.31 -8.77 16.80
CA VAL A 210 3.89 -7.63 16.08
C VAL A 210 5.40 -7.63 16.19
N VAL A 211 6.08 -7.46 15.06
CA VAL A 211 7.54 -7.28 15.02
C VAL A 211 7.84 -5.96 14.31
N PHE A 212 8.49 -5.04 15.02
CA PHE A 212 8.95 -3.77 14.46
C PHE A 212 10.43 -3.87 14.07
N LYS A 213 10.73 -3.56 12.82
CA LYS A 213 12.10 -3.50 12.30
C LYS A 213 12.43 -2.08 11.87
N SER A 214 13.54 -1.52 12.35
CA SER A 214 14.05 -0.25 11.83
C SER A 214 15.00 -0.50 10.66
N ILE A 215 14.73 0.17 9.55
CA ILE A 215 15.55 0.08 8.34
C ILE A 215 16.51 1.26 8.35
N HIS A 216 17.80 0.98 8.56
CA HIS A 216 18.87 1.97 8.56
C HIS A 216 19.62 1.89 7.23
N ARG A 217 20.05 3.05 6.72
CA ARG A 217 20.99 3.09 5.61
C ARG A 217 22.35 2.62 6.13
N ARG A 218 22.88 1.53 5.60
CA ARG A 218 24.29 1.18 5.76
C ARG A 218 25.15 1.93 4.78
#